data_8b37bfc787ee74ce50d92259c0ab9df7
#
_entry.id   8b37bfc787ee74ce50d92259c0ab9df7
#
_cell.length_a   1.000
_cell.length_b   1.000
_cell.length_c   1.000
_cell.angle_alpha   90.00
_cell.angle_beta   90.00
_cell.angle_gamma   90.00
#
_symmetry.space_group_name_H-M   'P 1'
#
loop_
_entity.id
_entity.type
_entity.pdbx_description
1 polymer ?
#
loop_
_entity_poly.entity_id
_entity_poly.type
_entity_poly.pdbx_seq_one_letter_code
_entity_poly.pdbx_strand_id
1 'polypeptide(L)'
;RFNFEEADVEFLSLTFDHCERESTRLVTAGLSLPAYEMVMKASHAFNLLDARHAISVTERQRYILRVRALARAVAQAYFDARLALGFPLAPAALAAEVRQLASGGRS
;
A
#
# COMPACT_ATOMS: atom_id res chain seq x y z
N ARG A 1 -2.08 13.78 31.53
CA ARG A 1 -3.18 13.45 30.64
C ARG A 1 -2.69 12.57 29.49
N PHE A 2 -3.40 11.51 29.24
CA PHE A 2 -3.03 10.62 28.15
C PHE A 2 -3.28 11.29 26.80
N ASN A 3 -2.34 11.15 25.92
CA ASN A 3 -2.43 11.78 24.60
C ASN A 3 -2.90 10.74 23.57
N PHE A 4 -4.20 10.72 23.34
CA PHE A 4 -4.78 9.79 22.37
C PHE A 4 -4.27 10.02 20.96
N GLU A 5 -4.00 11.27 20.61
CA GLU A 5 -3.52 11.58 19.28
C GLU A 5 -2.14 10.98 19.01
N GLU A 6 -1.27 11.07 20.00
CA GLU A 6 0.05 10.46 19.87
C GLU A 6 -0.04 8.95 19.78
N ALA A 7 -0.89 8.34 20.57
CA ALA A 7 -1.07 6.89 20.53
C ALA A 7 -1.60 6.45 19.20
N ASP A 8 -2.55 7.19 18.63
CA ASP A 8 -3.11 6.88 17.33
C ASP A 8 -2.07 7.01 16.23
N VAL A 9 -1.24 8.05 16.28
CA VAL A 9 -0.19 8.25 15.30
C VAL A 9 0.79 7.07 15.34
N GLU A 10 1.20 6.68 16.53
CA GLU A 10 2.10 5.55 16.68
C GLU A 10 1.46 4.27 16.14
N PHE A 11 0.21 4.05 16.48
CA PHE A 11 -0.52 2.88 16.00
C PHE A 11 -0.61 2.84 14.48
N LEU A 12 -0.92 3.98 13.87
CA LEU A 12 -1.03 4.06 12.42
C LEU A 12 0.31 3.82 11.74
N SER A 13 1.38 4.35 12.31
CA SER A 13 2.71 4.14 11.78
C SER A 13 3.10 2.67 11.84
N LEU A 14 2.82 2.02 12.97
CA LEU A 14 3.10 0.59 13.13
C LEU A 14 2.23 -0.25 12.20
N THR A 15 0.98 0.16 12.01
CA THR A 15 0.07 -0.52 11.08
C THR A 15 0.62 -0.46 9.66
N PHE A 16 1.10 0.71 9.25
CA PHE A 16 1.69 0.85 7.92
C PHE A 16 2.88 -0.09 7.77
N ASP A 17 3.80 -0.07 8.73
CA ASP A 17 4.99 -0.92 8.67
C ASP A 17 4.63 -2.39 8.63
N HIS A 18 3.65 -2.80 9.43
CA HIS A 18 3.20 -4.18 9.44
C HIS A 18 2.60 -4.58 8.08
N CYS A 19 1.75 -3.74 7.53
CA CYS A 19 1.12 -4.03 6.25
C CYS A 19 2.15 -4.07 5.12
N GLU A 20 3.15 -3.22 5.18
CA GLU A 20 4.23 -3.23 4.21
C GLU A 20 4.99 -4.57 4.25
N ARG A 21 5.34 -5.02 5.44
CA ARG A 21 6.04 -6.29 5.60
C ARG A 21 5.19 -7.47 5.12
N GLU A 22 3.91 -7.45 5.48
CA GLU A 22 3.00 -8.54 5.09
C GLU A 22 2.77 -8.55 3.59
N SER A 23 2.63 -7.38 2.99
CA SER A 23 2.47 -7.30 1.53
C SER A 23 3.68 -7.91 0.83
N THR A 24 4.88 -7.56 1.28
CA THR A 24 6.11 -8.08 0.68
C THR A 24 6.20 -9.60 0.85
N ARG A 25 5.87 -10.10 2.04
CA ARG A 25 5.88 -11.53 2.30
C ARG A 25 4.89 -12.27 1.40
N LEU A 26 3.69 -11.71 1.24
CA LEU A 26 2.66 -12.34 0.44
C LEU A 26 2.99 -12.32 -1.04
N VAL A 27 3.61 -11.24 -1.52
CA VAL A 27 4.09 -11.17 -2.90
C VAL A 27 5.13 -12.26 -3.14
N THR A 28 6.07 -12.42 -2.22
CA THR A 28 7.10 -13.44 -2.33
C THR A 28 6.49 -14.84 -2.33
N ALA A 29 5.40 -15.03 -1.62
CA ALA A 29 4.69 -16.31 -1.58
C ALA A 29 3.77 -16.53 -2.78
N GLY A 30 3.69 -15.56 -3.69
CA GLY A 30 2.82 -15.67 -4.86
C GLY A 30 1.36 -15.39 -4.58
N LEU A 31 1.04 -14.76 -3.46
CA LEU A 31 -0.33 -14.50 -3.05
C LEU A 31 -0.67 -13.03 -3.31
N SER A 32 -0.96 -12.72 -4.58
CA SER A 32 -1.12 -11.33 -5.00
C SER A 32 -2.38 -10.66 -4.44
N LEU A 33 -3.50 -11.38 -4.33
CA LEU A 33 -4.72 -10.75 -3.83
C LEU A 33 -4.64 -10.37 -2.36
N PRO A 34 -4.18 -11.27 -1.45
CA PRO A 34 -3.97 -10.84 -0.07
C PRO A 34 -2.92 -9.75 0.05
N ALA A 35 -1.89 -9.77 -0.80
CA ALA A 35 -0.90 -8.70 -0.81
C ALA A 35 -1.52 -7.37 -1.17
N TYR A 36 -2.42 -7.37 -2.15
CA TYR A 36 -3.13 -6.17 -2.55
C TYR A 36 -3.93 -5.59 -1.39
N GLU A 37 -4.60 -6.45 -0.63
CA GLU A 37 -5.34 -5.99 0.54
C GLU A 37 -4.43 -5.32 1.57
N MET A 38 -3.23 -5.85 1.75
CA MET A 38 -2.26 -5.24 2.66
C MET A 38 -1.82 -3.86 2.16
N VAL A 39 -1.65 -3.71 0.85
CA VAL A 39 -1.30 -2.40 0.28
C VAL A 39 -2.43 -1.40 0.50
N MET A 40 -3.67 -1.83 0.36
CA MET A 40 -4.81 -0.94 0.62
C MET A 40 -4.83 -0.50 2.08
N LYS A 41 -4.57 -1.41 3.00
CA LYS A 41 -4.53 -1.08 4.43
C LYS A 41 -3.38 -0.12 4.73
N ALA A 42 -2.23 -0.33 4.12
CA ALA A 42 -1.10 0.57 4.30
C ALA A 42 -1.43 1.97 3.78
N SER A 43 -2.05 2.04 2.60
CA SER A 43 -2.45 3.31 2.02
C SER A 43 -3.45 4.03 2.92
N HIS A 44 -4.40 3.30 3.48
CA HIS A 44 -5.37 3.88 4.39
C HIS A 44 -4.71 4.43 5.65
N ALA A 45 -3.77 3.68 6.23
CA ALA A 45 -3.04 4.14 7.40
C ALA A 45 -2.26 5.43 7.09
N PHE A 46 -1.63 5.48 5.92
CA PHE A 46 -0.91 6.68 5.50
C PHE A 46 -1.87 7.86 5.36
N ASN A 47 -3.04 7.64 4.74
CA ASN A 47 -4.01 8.72 4.56
C ASN A 47 -4.48 9.28 5.91
N LEU A 48 -4.64 8.42 6.90
CA LEU A 48 -5.02 8.86 8.23
C LEU A 48 -3.90 9.66 8.90
N LEU A 49 -2.66 9.23 8.73
CA LEU A 49 -1.51 9.98 9.24
C LEU A 49 -1.43 11.35 8.61
N ASP A 50 -1.62 11.41 7.29
CA ASP A 50 -1.55 12.67 6.55
C ASP A 50 -2.69 13.59 6.97
N ALA A 51 -3.88 13.05 7.17
CA ALA A 51 -5.04 13.85 7.57
C ALA A 51 -4.86 14.46 8.97
N ARG A 52 -4.08 13.80 9.82
CA ARG A 52 -3.81 14.30 11.17
C ARG A 52 -2.64 15.28 11.20
N HIS A 53 -2.03 15.54 10.06
CA HIS A 53 -0.83 16.39 9.98
C HIS A 53 0.27 15.87 10.89
N ALA A 54 0.35 14.54 11.01
CA ALA A 54 1.26 13.89 11.94
C ALA A 54 2.64 13.66 11.36
N ILE A 55 2.80 13.92 10.07
CA ILE A 55 4.05 13.64 9.36
C ILE A 55 4.50 14.89 8.63
N SER A 56 5.81 15.04 8.52
CA SER A 56 6.42 16.14 7.81
C SER A 56 6.27 15.96 6.31
N VAL A 57 6.58 17.01 5.56
CA VAL A 57 6.57 16.94 4.10
C VAL A 57 7.52 15.86 3.61
N THR A 58 8.70 15.77 4.21
CA THR A 58 9.69 14.75 3.83
C THR A 58 9.17 13.35 4.13
N GLU A 59 8.57 13.15 5.28
CA GLU A 59 8.00 11.85 5.64
C GLU A 59 6.85 11.49 4.73
N ARG A 60 6.03 12.46 4.38
CA ARG A 60 4.92 12.24 3.46
C ARG A 60 5.43 11.72 2.12
N GLN A 61 6.49 12.32 1.60
CA GLN A 61 7.09 11.87 0.35
C GLN A 61 7.60 10.43 0.46
N ARG A 62 8.22 10.09 1.59
CA ARG A 62 8.70 8.73 1.80
C ARG A 62 7.56 7.72 1.82
N TYR A 63 6.47 8.04 2.50
CA TYR A 63 5.31 7.14 2.53
C TYR A 63 4.72 6.95 1.15
N ILE A 64 4.62 8.03 0.37
CA ILE A 64 4.10 7.94 -1.00
C ILE A 64 4.95 6.99 -1.83
N LEU A 65 6.27 7.11 -1.72
CA LEU A 65 7.18 6.24 -2.46
C LEU A 65 7.04 4.79 -2.02
N ARG A 66 6.86 4.56 -0.72
CA ARG A 66 6.68 3.21 -0.19
C ARG A 66 5.39 2.58 -0.72
N VAL A 67 4.29 3.34 -0.71
CA VAL A 67 3.02 2.84 -1.24
C VAL A 67 3.15 2.51 -2.72
N ARG A 68 3.80 3.37 -3.47
CA ARG A 68 3.99 3.15 -4.90
C ARG A 68 4.82 1.89 -5.17
N ALA A 69 5.85 1.68 -4.37
CA ALA A 69 6.68 0.49 -4.52
C ALA A 69 5.89 -0.78 -4.22
N LEU A 70 5.06 -0.74 -3.17
CA LEU A 70 4.22 -1.88 -2.83
C LEU A 70 3.19 -2.16 -3.92
N ALA A 71 2.55 -1.11 -4.44
CA ALA A 71 1.56 -1.26 -5.50
C ALA A 71 2.18 -1.87 -6.75
N ARG A 72 3.40 -1.44 -7.08
CA ARG A 72 4.12 -1.96 -8.24
C ARG A 72 4.44 -3.43 -8.07
N ALA A 73 4.90 -3.81 -6.87
CA ALA A 73 5.25 -5.20 -6.59
C ALA A 73 4.02 -6.11 -6.70
N VAL A 74 2.88 -5.66 -6.18
CA VAL A 74 1.64 -6.44 -6.26
C VAL A 74 1.16 -6.55 -7.70
N ALA A 75 1.26 -5.47 -8.45
CA ALA A 75 0.85 -5.49 -9.86
C ALA A 75 1.69 -6.49 -10.65
N GLN A 76 2.99 -6.51 -10.41
CA GLN A 76 3.88 -7.43 -11.10
C GLN A 76 3.55 -8.87 -10.72
N ALA A 77 3.31 -9.14 -9.45
CA ALA A 77 2.98 -10.48 -8.97
C ALA A 77 1.65 -10.95 -9.59
N TYR A 78 0.68 -10.07 -9.65
CA TYR A 78 -0.62 -10.39 -10.26
C TYR A 78 -0.45 -10.70 -11.74
N PHE A 79 0.30 -9.88 -12.43
CA PHE A 79 0.56 -10.07 -13.86
C PHE A 79 1.24 -11.40 -14.11
N ASP A 80 2.28 -11.72 -13.33
CA ASP A 80 3.01 -12.97 -13.49
C ASP A 80 2.11 -14.18 -13.24
N ALA A 81 1.26 -14.09 -12.22
CA ALA A 81 0.35 -15.18 -11.89
C ALA A 81 -0.66 -15.42 -13.01
N ARG A 82 -1.17 -14.36 -13.62
CA ARG A 82 -2.13 -14.50 -14.71
C ARG A 82 -1.47 -15.07 -15.96
N LEU A 83 -0.26 -14.66 -16.24
CA LEU A 83 0.48 -15.23 -17.36
C LEU A 83 0.75 -16.71 -17.15
N ALA A 84 1.09 -17.10 -15.95
CA ALA A 84 1.37 -18.49 -15.62
C ALA A 84 0.12 -19.35 -15.81
N LEU A 85 -1.06 -18.80 -15.60
CA LEU A 85 -2.32 -19.49 -15.82
C LEU A 85 -2.77 -19.48 -17.28
N GLY A 86 -2.09 -18.70 -18.11
CA GLY A 86 -2.44 -18.61 -19.51
C GLY A 86 -3.67 -17.79 -19.80
N PHE A 87 -4.16 -17.03 -18.83
CA PHE A 87 -5.33 -16.18 -19.06
C PHE A 87 -4.93 -14.83 -19.61
N PRO A 88 -5.71 -14.29 -20.53
CA PRO A 88 -5.47 -12.93 -20.98
C PRO A 88 -5.73 -11.97 -19.82
N LEU A 89 -4.94 -10.93 -19.79
CA LEU A 89 -5.03 -9.92 -18.75
C LEU A 89 -5.47 -8.63 -19.41
N ALA A 90 -6.23 -7.82 -18.69
CA ALA A 90 -6.55 -6.46 -19.10
C ALA A 90 -5.53 -5.52 -18.45
N PRO A 91 -4.35 -5.35 -19.05
CA PRO A 91 -3.28 -4.59 -18.36
C PRO A 91 -3.66 -3.15 -18.10
N ALA A 92 -4.45 -2.57 -18.99
CA ALA A 92 -4.86 -1.18 -18.84
C ALA A 92 -5.72 -0.99 -17.61
N ALA A 93 -6.65 -1.91 -17.36
CA ALA A 93 -7.53 -1.83 -16.20
C ALA A 93 -6.74 -2.02 -14.91
N LEU A 94 -5.85 -3.01 -14.90
CA LEU A 94 -5.02 -3.26 -13.72
C LEU A 94 -4.10 -2.06 -13.46
N ALA A 95 -3.48 -1.53 -14.49
CA ALA A 95 -2.59 -0.39 -14.34
C ALA A 95 -3.34 0.83 -13.82
N ALA A 96 -4.58 1.02 -14.25
CA ALA A 96 -5.40 2.12 -13.76
C ALA A 96 -5.69 1.98 -12.27
N GLU A 97 -6.03 0.77 -11.82
CA GLU A 97 -6.28 0.50 -10.42
C GLU A 97 -5.04 0.73 -9.57
N VAL A 98 -3.91 0.24 -10.04
CA VAL A 98 -2.65 0.40 -9.32
C VAL A 98 -2.27 1.86 -9.21
N ARG A 99 -2.42 2.62 -10.30
CA ARG A 99 -2.12 4.04 -10.27
C ARG A 99 -3.04 4.79 -9.32
N GLN A 100 -4.31 4.44 -9.31
CA GLN A 100 -5.26 5.06 -8.40
C GLN A 100 -4.89 4.78 -6.96
N LEU A 101 -4.50 3.55 -6.65
CA LEU A 101 -4.06 3.18 -5.32
C LEU A 101 -2.80 3.95 -4.91
N ALA A 102 -1.83 4.02 -5.81
CA ALA A 102 -0.58 4.73 -5.54
C ALA A 102 -0.78 6.23 -5.36
N SER A 103 -1.85 6.76 -5.96
CA SER A 103 -2.18 8.19 -5.85
C SER A 103 -3.25 8.46 -4.81
N GLY A 104 -3.67 7.43 -4.11
CA GLY A 104 -4.84 7.51 -3.24
C GLY A 104 -4.75 8.56 -2.15
N GLY A 105 -3.54 8.91 -1.75
CA GLY A 105 -3.35 9.92 -0.74
C GLY A 105 -3.70 11.33 -1.20
N ARG A 106 -3.97 11.50 -2.48
CA ARG A 106 -4.28 12.81 -3.04
C ARG A 106 -5.73 12.88 -3.33
N SER A 107 -6.55 12.57 -2.80
CA SER A 107 -7.97 12.70 -3.13
C SER A 107 -8.36 14.17 -3.36
#